data_f3ca6f2aa70d0c039aa5c6bd99f28008
#
_entry.id   f3ca6f2aa70d0c039aa5c6bd99f28008
#
_cell.length_a   1.000
_cell.length_b   1.000
_cell.length_c   1.000
_cell.angle_alpha   90.00
_cell.angle_beta   90.00
_cell.angle_gamma   90.00
#
_symmetry.space_group_name_H-M   'P 1'
#
loop_
_entity.id
_entity.type
_entity.pdbx_description
1 polymer ?
#
loop_
_entity_poly.entity_id
_entity_poly.type
_entity_poly.pdbx_seq_one_letter_code
_entity_poly.pdbx_strand_id
1 'polypeptide(L)'
;MSEYIIENLTLLVPSKDDSLNLINNFHSIENYLISKVKNYEIIIISNGSSESDINSINKLVENNIYSKHLVYVKKGKGFAINKGVQEAKYNNILFSDADFSVAIQEFDKFVKNNKLKADLVIGSRKIKNSLNLNSPIRRKITGAVFTLLVRSLFNISVKDTQCGFKAFRIDSFGEHRHEEDGFVFDVELILLAKLQKLEILEIPVKYTHQDRSTVSIFKDSIKMVIGIFRIFKNYKLS
;
A
#
# COMPACT_ATOMS: atom_id res chain seq x y z
N MET A 1 6.05 -9.00 -29.58
CA MET A 1 5.25 -7.93 -28.98
C MET A 1 5.13 -8.22 -27.50
N SER A 2 5.65 -7.41 -26.62
CA SER A 2 5.47 -7.58 -25.17
C SER A 2 3.99 -7.34 -24.87
N GLU A 3 3.28 -8.36 -24.45
CA GLU A 3 1.88 -8.24 -24.04
C GLU A 3 1.86 -7.58 -22.68
N TYR A 4 1.38 -6.32 -22.62
CA TYR A 4 1.19 -5.61 -21.35
C TYR A 4 0.19 -6.37 -20.49
N ILE A 5 0.49 -6.50 -19.20
CA ILE A 5 -0.38 -7.21 -18.25
C ILE A 5 -1.58 -6.37 -17.81
N ILE A 6 -1.48 -5.04 -17.93
CA ILE A 6 -2.56 -4.08 -17.62
C ILE A 6 -2.40 -2.82 -18.49
N GLU A 7 -3.52 -2.19 -18.83
CA GLU A 7 -3.50 -1.01 -19.71
C GLU A 7 -3.04 0.25 -19.00
N ASN A 8 -3.59 0.53 -17.81
CA ASN A 8 -3.33 1.77 -17.09
C ASN A 8 -3.07 1.49 -15.62
N LEU A 9 -2.08 2.15 -15.01
CA LEU A 9 -1.73 1.97 -13.60
C LEU A 9 -1.14 3.25 -12.99
N THR A 10 -1.63 3.64 -11.81
CA THR A 10 -0.94 4.58 -10.92
C THR A 10 -0.27 3.80 -9.79
N LEU A 11 1.05 3.92 -9.67
CA LEU A 11 1.81 3.42 -8.52
C LEU A 11 1.91 4.54 -7.47
N LEU A 12 1.38 4.31 -6.27
CA LEU A 12 1.49 5.21 -5.12
C LEU A 12 2.56 4.70 -4.16
N VAL A 13 3.49 5.57 -3.78
CA VAL A 13 4.57 5.25 -2.83
C VAL A 13 4.58 6.28 -1.71
N PRO A 14 3.88 6.02 -0.59
CA PRO A 14 3.99 6.86 0.59
C PRO A 14 5.39 6.73 1.17
N SER A 15 6.07 7.86 1.39
CA SER A 15 7.45 7.91 1.87
C SER A 15 7.58 8.81 3.08
N LYS A 16 8.34 8.35 4.07
CA LYS A 16 8.75 9.15 5.21
C LYS A 16 10.17 8.81 5.60
N ASP A 17 11.11 9.65 5.20
CA ASP A 17 12.54 9.47 5.41
C ASP A 17 13.08 8.15 4.83
N ASP A 18 12.57 7.78 3.63
CA ASP A 18 12.86 6.52 2.92
C ASP A 18 13.49 6.73 1.53
N SER A 19 14.02 7.92 1.23
CA SER A 19 14.60 8.27 -0.08
C SER A 19 15.67 7.30 -0.54
N LEU A 20 16.49 6.76 0.38
CA LEU A 20 17.52 5.80 0.03
C LEU A 20 16.96 4.50 -0.53
N ASN A 21 15.88 3.98 0.08
CA ASN A 21 15.21 2.79 -0.43
C ASN A 21 14.56 3.05 -1.79
N LEU A 22 13.97 4.23 -1.98
CA LEU A 22 13.42 4.66 -3.27
C LEU A 22 14.51 4.71 -4.35
N ILE A 23 15.63 5.39 -4.09
CA ILE A 23 16.75 5.52 -5.04
C ILE A 23 17.26 4.14 -5.47
N ASN A 24 17.45 3.23 -4.51
CA ASN A 24 17.97 1.89 -4.78
C ASN A 24 17.03 1.01 -5.63
N ASN A 25 15.73 1.24 -5.54
CA ASN A 25 14.73 0.41 -6.22
C ASN A 25 14.12 1.08 -7.47
N PHE A 26 14.24 2.40 -7.61
CA PHE A 26 13.51 3.19 -8.61
C PHE A 26 13.71 2.68 -10.04
N HIS A 27 14.93 2.45 -10.44
CA HIS A 27 15.26 1.96 -11.78
C HIS A 27 14.64 0.56 -12.06
N SER A 28 14.65 -0.33 -11.08
CA SER A 28 14.01 -1.65 -11.22
C SER A 28 12.49 -1.53 -11.36
N ILE A 29 11.88 -0.61 -10.61
CA ILE A 29 10.44 -0.33 -10.67
C ILE A 29 10.07 0.23 -12.04
N GLU A 30 10.80 1.24 -12.49
CA GLU A 30 10.57 1.88 -13.78
C GLU A 30 10.69 0.89 -14.93
N ASN A 31 11.77 0.10 -14.98
CA ASN A 31 11.96 -0.93 -16.00
C ASN A 31 10.82 -1.96 -16.01
N TYR A 32 10.34 -2.36 -14.82
CA TYR A 32 9.19 -3.24 -14.72
C TYR A 32 7.94 -2.58 -15.32
N LEU A 33 7.63 -1.34 -14.93
CA LEU A 33 6.44 -0.62 -15.41
C LEU A 33 6.49 -0.42 -16.93
N ILE A 34 7.62 0.02 -17.48
CA ILE A 34 7.83 0.15 -18.94
C ILE A 34 7.55 -1.17 -19.67
N SER A 35 7.98 -2.30 -19.10
CA SER A 35 7.87 -3.60 -19.75
C SER A 35 6.48 -4.25 -19.63
N LYS A 36 5.71 -3.90 -18.58
CA LYS A 36 4.48 -4.61 -18.17
C LYS A 36 3.21 -3.79 -18.24
N VAL A 37 3.31 -2.47 -18.21
CA VAL A 37 2.15 -1.57 -18.14
C VAL A 37 2.16 -0.65 -19.36
N LYS A 38 1.04 -0.56 -20.09
CA LYS A 38 0.97 0.25 -21.30
C LYS A 38 1.07 1.75 -21.01
N ASN A 39 0.34 2.23 -20.00
CA ASN A 39 0.38 3.61 -19.54
C ASN A 39 0.50 3.62 -18.01
N TYR A 40 1.49 4.28 -17.47
CA TYR A 40 1.68 4.34 -16.02
C TYR A 40 2.05 5.74 -15.55
N GLU A 41 1.89 5.96 -14.26
CA GLU A 41 2.51 7.05 -13.51
C GLU A 41 2.98 6.53 -12.15
N ILE A 42 3.97 7.19 -11.59
CA ILE A 42 4.49 6.96 -10.24
C ILE A 42 4.25 8.23 -9.43
N ILE A 43 3.53 8.12 -8.32
CA ILE A 43 3.35 9.23 -7.40
C ILE A 43 4.03 8.89 -6.08
N ILE A 44 5.11 9.58 -5.78
CA ILE A 44 5.81 9.49 -4.50
C ILE A 44 5.23 10.57 -3.59
N ILE A 45 4.84 10.21 -2.38
CA ILE A 45 4.20 11.13 -1.45
C ILE A 45 5.02 11.23 -0.16
N SER A 46 5.83 12.28 -0.03
CA SER A 46 6.51 12.61 1.22
C SER A 46 5.54 13.18 2.24
N ASN A 47 5.45 12.55 3.42
CA ASN A 47 4.49 12.88 4.45
C ASN A 47 5.17 13.11 5.82
N GLY A 48 5.70 14.30 6.01
CA GLY A 48 6.47 14.70 7.19
C GLY A 48 7.90 14.18 7.19
N SER A 49 8.49 14.08 6.00
CA SER A 49 9.91 13.79 5.78
C SER A 49 10.79 15.00 6.07
N SER A 50 12.08 14.76 6.29
CA SER A 50 13.12 15.78 6.40
C SER A 50 13.36 16.46 5.05
N GLU A 51 13.89 17.68 5.09
CA GLU A 51 14.24 18.44 3.88
C GLU A 51 15.26 17.72 3.00
N SER A 52 16.25 17.07 3.63
CA SER A 52 17.25 16.28 2.89
C SER A 52 16.65 15.10 2.14
N ASP A 53 15.65 14.41 2.74
CA ASP A 53 14.93 13.32 2.11
C ASP A 53 14.08 13.82 0.93
N ILE A 54 13.35 14.91 1.13
CA ILE A 54 12.55 15.58 0.07
C ILE A 54 13.44 15.97 -1.11
N ASN A 55 14.59 16.61 -0.85
CA ASN A 55 15.52 17.02 -1.90
C ASN A 55 16.10 15.82 -2.67
N SER A 56 16.35 14.70 -2.00
CA SER A 56 16.82 13.46 -2.64
C SER A 56 15.76 12.87 -3.57
N ILE A 57 14.49 12.86 -3.15
CA ILE A 57 13.39 12.40 -3.99
C ILE A 57 13.11 13.36 -5.16
N ASN A 58 13.18 14.68 -4.94
CA ASN A 58 13.04 15.66 -6.02
C ASN A 58 14.06 15.41 -7.14
N LYS A 59 15.35 15.21 -6.78
CA LYS A 59 16.40 14.86 -7.75
C LYS A 59 16.14 13.55 -8.48
N LEU A 60 15.56 12.56 -7.77
CA LEU A 60 15.24 11.25 -8.35
C LEU A 60 14.21 11.37 -9.48
N VAL A 61 13.20 12.24 -9.33
CA VAL A 61 12.10 12.38 -10.29
C VAL A 61 12.25 13.54 -11.26
N GLU A 62 13.26 14.40 -11.11
CA GLU A 62 13.42 15.67 -11.84
C GLU A 62 13.31 15.54 -13.37
N ASN A 63 13.87 14.48 -13.92
CA ASN A 63 13.86 14.24 -15.37
C ASN A 63 12.91 13.10 -15.80
N ASN A 64 12.00 12.69 -14.91
CA ASN A 64 11.10 11.58 -15.17
C ASN A 64 9.67 12.08 -15.39
N ILE A 65 9.24 12.10 -16.66
CA ILE A 65 7.91 12.60 -17.05
C ILE A 65 6.75 11.73 -16.55
N TYR A 66 7.03 10.51 -16.13
CA TYR A 66 6.04 9.57 -15.60
C TYR A 66 5.95 9.60 -14.07
N SER A 67 6.76 10.43 -13.41
CA SER A 67 6.84 10.48 -11.95
C SER A 67 6.47 11.86 -11.41
N LYS A 68 5.74 11.87 -10.29
CA LYS A 68 5.39 13.07 -9.51
C LYS A 68 5.87 12.91 -8.08
N HIS A 69 6.31 14.00 -7.47
CA HIS A 69 6.60 14.06 -6.05
C HIS A 69 5.65 15.04 -5.36
N LEU A 70 4.83 14.54 -4.45
CA LEU A 70 3.94 15.35 -3.61
C LEU A 70 4.55 15.47 -2.22
N VAL A 71 4.58 16.69 -1.67
CA VAL A 71 5.20 16.96 -0.37
C VAL A 71 4.17 17.52 0.60
N TYR A 72 4.02 16.87 1.74
CA TYR A 72 3.12 17.30 2.81
C TYR A 72 3.82 17.27 4.17
N VAL A 73 3.54 18.26 5.01
CA VAL A 73 4.01 18.32 6.40
C VAL A 73 3.28 17.31 7.28
N LYS A 74 2.01 17.06 6.98
CA LYS A 74 1.17 16.12 7.74
C LYS A 74 1.69 14.69 7.60
N LYS A 75 1.88 14.02 8.75
CA LYS A 75 2.30 12.61 8.83
C LYS A 75 1.11 11.67 8.72
N GLY A 76 1.33 10.51 8.12
CA GLY A 76 0.34 9.44 8.07
C GLY A 76 0.32 8.72 6.74
N LYS A 77 0.37 7.37 6.77
CA LYS A 77 0.33 6.53 5.56
C LYS A 77 -1.02 6.68 4.84
N GLY A 78 -2.12 6.61 5.58
CA GLY A 78 -3.46 6.76 5.02
C GLY A 78 -3.65 8.14 4.40
N PHE A 79 -3.20 9.21 5.08
CA PHE A 79 -3.20 10.56 4.52
C PHE A 79 -2.43 10.64 3.19
N ALA A 80 -1.22 10.05 3.14
CA ALA A 80 -0.40 10.07 1.92
C ALA A 80 -1.10 9.34 0.78
N ILE A 81 -1.65 8.15 1.03
CA ILE A 81 -2.36 7.39 -0.01
C ILE A 81 -3.61 8.12 -0.48
N ASN A 82 -4.41 8.71 0.43
CA ASN A 82 -5.57 9.52 0.07
C ASN A 82 -5.20 10.69 -0.86
N LYS A 83 -4.08 11.36 -0.56
CA LYS A 83 -3.57 12.44 -1.42
C LYS A 83 -3.10 11.92 -2.78
N GLY A 84 -2.43 10.78 -2.80
CA GLY A 84 -2.02 10.13 -4.04
C GLY A 84 -3.21 9.71 -4.91
N VAL A 85 -4.27 9.16 -4.31
CA VAL A 85 -5.52 8.80 -5.02
C VAL A 85 -6.21 10.02 -5.62
N GLN A 86 -6.24 11.16 -4.91
CA GLN A 86 -6.82 12.41 -5.42
C GLN A 86 -6.09 12.96 -6.65
N GLU A 87 -4.78 12.71 -6.74
CA GLU A 87 -3.90 13.16 -7.83
C GLU A 87 -3.66 12.10 -8.91
N ALA A 88 -4.23 10.89 -8.73
CA ALA A 88 -4.05 9.77 -9.64
C ALA A 88 -4.74 10.02 -10.99
N LYS A 89 -3.99 9.80 -12.06
CA LYS A 89 -4.50 9.88 -13.44
C LYS A 89 -5.29 8.65 -13.85
N TYR A 90 -4.95 7.48 -13.29
CA TYR A 90 -5.50 6.20 -13.70
C TYR A 90 -6.33 5.56 -12.60
N ASN A 91 -7.38 4.84 -13.01
CA ASN A 91 -8.33 4.19 -12.12
C ASN A 91 -7.74 3.00 -11.34
N ASN A 92 -6.79 2.26 -11.94
CA ASN A 92 -6.11 1.18 -11.26
C ASN A 92 -4.98 1.75 -10.40
N ILE A 93 -5.09 1.54 -9.11
CA ILE A 93 -4.08 1.94 -8.12
C ILE A 93 -3.32 0.71 -7.64
N LEU A 94 -2.01 0.79 -7.64
CA LEU A 94 -1.15 -0.06 -6.83
C LEU A 94 -0.46 0.82 -5.80
N PHE A 95 -0.58 0.55 -4.51
CA PHE A 95 0.31 1.18 -3.56
C PHE A 95 1.32 0.18 -2.99
N SER A 96 2.53 0.67 -2.78
CA SER A 96 3.65 -0.08 -2.21
C SER A 96 4.34 0.75 -1.13
N ASP A 97 4.72 0.11 -0.02
CA ASP A 97 5.59 0.75 0.95
C ASP A 97 6.94 1.10 0.30
N ALA A 98 7.54 2.23 0.70
CA ALA A 98 8.77 2.76 0.10
C ALA A 98 10.02 1.87 0.31
N ASP A 99 9.95 0.91 1.23
CA ASP A 99 11.03 -0.07 1.46
C ASP A 99 11.05 -1.22 0.43
N PHE A 100 9.99 -1.33 -0.39
CA PHE A 100 9.81 -2.40 -1.38
C PHE A 100 10.09 -3.81 -0.83
N SER A 101 9.73 -4.04 0.43
CA SER A 101 9.77 -5.37 1.06
C SER A 101 8.99 -6.43 0.26
N VAL A 102 8.02 -6.01 -0.54
CA VAL A 102 7.38 -6.79 -1.62
C VAL A 102 7.85 -6.21 -2.95
N ALA A 103 8.55 -7.01 -3.74
CA ALA A 103 9.06 -6.57 -5.03
C ALA A 103 7.94 -6.24 -6.02
N ILE A 104 8.15 -5.23 -6.87
CA ILE A 104 7.14 -4.77 -7.84
C ILE A 104 6.69 -5.91 -8.78
N GLN A 105 7.56 -6.88 -9.08
CA GLN A 105 7.28 -8.05 -9.92
C GLN A 105 6.15 -8.94 -9.35
N GLU A 106 5.89 -8.87 -8.05
CA GLU A 106 4.77 -9.59 -7.43
C GLU A 106 3.41 -9.11 -7.97
N PHE A 107 3.35 -7.92 -8.61
CA PHE A 107 2.15 -7.39 -9.25
C PHE A 107 1.66 -8.25 -10.42
N ASP A 108 2.53 -9.02 -11.09
CA ASP A 108 2.11 -9.99 -12.12
C ASP A 108 1.02 -10.94 -11.61
N LYS A 109 1.06 -11.28 -10.32
CA LYS A 109 0.08 -12.17 -9.69
C LYS A 109 -1.28 -11.51 -9.44
N PHE A 110 -1.35 -10.18 -9.45
CA PHE A 110 -2.55 -9.38 -9.15
C PHE A 110 -3.46 -9.21 -10.38
N VAL A 111 -2.91 -9.46 -11.58
CA VAL A 111 -3.56 -9.19 -12.84
C VAL A 111 -3.91 -10.49 -13.57
N LYS A 112 -5.02 -10.47 -14.32
CA LYS A 112 -5.43 -11.53 -15.24
C LYS A 112 -6.25 -10.91 -16.37
N ASN A 113 -5.97 -11.28 -17.62
CA ASN A 113 -6.71 -10.76 -18.77
C ASN A 113 -6.74 -9.22 -18.82
N ASN A 114 -5.59 -8.60 -18.58
CA ASN A 114 -5.36 -7.15 -18.56
C ASN A 114 -6.21 -6.35 -17.54
N LYS A 115 -6.69 -7.01 -16.48
CA LYS A 115 -7.47 -6.40 -15.39
C LYS A 115 -6.99 -6.89 -14.03
N LEU A 116 -7.21 -6.10 -12.98
CA LEU A 116 -7.07 -6.57 -11.61
C LEU A 116 -8.00 -7.77 -11.39
N LYS A 117 -7.54 -8.76 -10.63
CA LYS A 117 -8.29 -10.01 -10.35
C LYS A 117 -9.54 -9.80 -9.49
N ALA A 118 -9.61 -8.69 -8.75
CA ALA A 118 -10.72 -8.32 -7.88
C ALA A 118 -10.77 -6.79 -7.76
N ASP A 119 -11.81 -6.25 -7.10
CA ASP A 119 -11.93 -4.82 -6.80
C ASP A 119 -10.84 -4.34 -5.85
N LEU A 120 -10.48 -5.18 -4.87
CA LEU A 120 -9.34 -5.01 -3.98
C LEU A 120 -8.50 -6.27 -3.95
N VAL A 121 -7.26 -6.18 -4.41
CA VAL A 121 -6.26 -7.27 -4.37
C VAL A 121 -5.20 -6.94 -3.32
N ILE A 122 -4.97 -7.86 -2.40
CA ILE A 122 -4.10 -7.69 -1.24
C ILE A 122 -2.95 -8.68 -1.34
N GLY A 123 -1.70 -8.20 -1.28
CA GLY A 123 -0.55 -9.06 -1.04
C GLY A 123 -0.61 -9.65 0.37
N SER A 124 -0.44 -10.94 0.49
CA SER A 124 -0.53 -11.62 1.79
C SER A 124 0.76 -12.39 2.10
N ARG A 125 1.28 -12.16 3.30
CA ARG A 125 2.44 -12.87 3.88
C ARG A 125 2.02 -14.09 4.71
N LYS A 126 0.71 -14.35 4.82
CA LYS A 126 0.10 -15.26 5.81
C LYS A 126 -0.72 -16.40 5.20
N ILE A 127 -0.95 -16.39 3.89
CA ILE A 127 -1.68 -17.47 3.21
C ILE A 127 -0.72 -18.54 2.67
N LYS A 128 -1.26 -19.68 2.25
CA LYS A 128 -0.47 -20.77 1.65
C LYS A 128 0.32 -20.24 0.44
N ASN A 129 1.55 -20.69 0.30
CA ASN A 129 2.52 -20.28 -0.73
C ASN A 129 3.09 -18.85 -0.58
N SER A 130 2.78 -18.13 0.51
CA SER A 130 3.49 -16.89 0.85
C SER A 130 4.89 -17.20 1.38
N LEU A 131 5.87 -16.35 1.03
CA LEU A 131 7.22 -16.40 1.58
C LEU A 131 7.45 -15.15 2.43
N ASN A 132 7.68 -15.34 3.73
CA ASN A 132 7.97 -14.25 4.66
C ASN A 132 9.38 -14.44 5.22
N LEU A 133 10.34 -13.78 4.57
CA LEU A 133 11.77 -13.92 4.84
C LEU A 133 12.24 -12.86 5.83
N ASN A 134 13.10 -13.25 6.75
CA ASN A 134 13.81 -12.38 7.71
C ASN A 134 12.92 -11.55 8.64
N SER A 135 11.62 -11.81 8.71
CA SER A 135 10.75 -11.07 9.65
C SER A 135 11.01 -11.51 11.10
N PRO A 136 11.29 -10.58 12.02
CA PRO A 136 11.47 -10.89 13.44
C PRO A 136 10.22 -11.56 14.04
N ILE A 137 10.43 -12.56 14.91
CA ILE A 137 9.33 -13.32 15.54
C ILE A 137 8.37 -12.39 16.29
N ARG A 138 8.89 -11.37 16.98
CA ARG A 138 8.07 -10.38 17.70
C ARG A 138 7.08 -9.68 16.76
N ARG A 139 7.49 -9.28 15.54
CA ARG A 139 6.59 -8.68 14.52
C ARG A 139 5.56 -9.68 14.02
N LYS A 140 5.92 -10.95 13.89
CA LYS A 140 4.95 -11.99 13.49
C LYS A 140 3.87 -12.16 14.56
N ILE A 141 4.23 -12.19 15.84
CA ILE A 141 3.30 -12.34 16.97
C ILE A 141 2.40 -11.10 17.08
N THR A 142 2.96 -9.89 17.15
CA THR A 142 2.18 -8.65 17.27
C THR A 142 1.25 -8.46 16.07
N GLY A 143 1.70 -8.76 14.86
CA GLY A 143 0.88 -8.72 13.66
C GLY A 143 -0.22 -9.79 13.63
N ALA A 144 0.00 -10.97 14.26
CA ALA A 144 -1.03 -12.00 14.39
C ALA A 144 -2.12 -11.59 15.38
N VAL A 145 -1.74 -11.07 16.55
CA VAL A 145 -2.68 -10.55 17.57
C VAL A 145 -3.51 -9.40 17.00
N PHE A 146 -2.88 -8.45 16.32
CA PHE A 146 -3.57 -7.35 15.68
C PHE A 146 -4.59 -7.84 14.63
N THR A 147 -4.17 -8.75 13.75
CA THR A 147 -5.09 -9.31 12.74
C THR A 147 -6.25 -10.05 13.39
N LEU A 148 -6.02 -10.80 14.46
CA LEU A 148 -7.08 -11.50 15.19
C LEU A 148 -8.10 -10.50 15.76
N LEU A 149 -7.64 -9.41 16.38
CA LEU A 149 -8.49 -8.34 16.90
C LEU A 149 -9.36 -7.73 15.79
N VAL A 150 -8.74 -7.33 14.65
CA VAL A 150 -9.45 -6.77 13.50
C VAL A 150 -10.50 -7.74 12.96
N ARG A 151 -10.14 -9.00 12.77
CA ARG A 151 -11.05 -10.02 12.25
C ARG A 151 -12.24 -10.24 13.17
N SER A 152 -12.03 -10.28 14.48
CA SER A 152 -13.08 -10.46 15.48
C SER A 152 -14.04 -9.26 15.55
N LEU A 153 -13.50 -8.03 15.50
CA LEU A 153 -14.30 -6.81 15.61
C LEU A 153 -15.14 -6.54 14.35
N PHE A 154 -14.54 -6.75 13.16
CA PHE A 154 -15.17 -6.39 11.89
C PHE A 154 -15.68 -7.58 11.08
N ASN A 155 -15.54 -8.81 11.59
CA ASN A 155 -15.89 -10.04 10.88
C ASN A 155 -15.27 -10.08 9.47
N ILE A 156 -13.97 -9.80 9.36
CA ILE A 156 -13.19 -9.78 8.11
C ILE A 156 -12.50 -11.13 7.94
N SER A 157 -12.61 -11.74 6.74
CA SER A 157 -11.96 -13.02 6.42
C SER A 157 -10.47 -12.89 6.05
N VAL A 158 -10.00 -11.69 5.68
CA VAL A 158 -8.63 -11.40 5.25
C VAL A 158 -7.62 -11.78 6.34
N LYS A 159 -6.57 -12.51 5.96
CA LYS A 159 -5.52 -13.00 6.87
C LYS A 159 -4.37 -12.01 7.06
N ASP A 160 -4.07 -11.19 6.06
CA ASP A 160 -3.01 -10.17 6.15
C ASP A 160 -3.53 -8.76 5.88
N THR A 161 -4.08 -8.14 6.91
CA THR A 161 -4.67 -6.80 6.81
C THR A 161 -3.64 -5.68 6.65
N GLN A 162 -2.35 -5.94 6.96
CA GLN A 162 -1.30 -4.92 7.08
C GLN A 162 -0.16 -5.07 6.05
N CYS A 163 -0.35 -5.85 4.99
CA CYS A 163 0.62 -5.87 3.90
C CYS A 163 0.56 -4.57 3.12
N GLY A 164 1.68 -3.87 3.00
CA GLY A 164 1.79 -2.59 2.28
C GLY A 164 1.90 -2.75 0.76
N PHE A 165 1.34 -3.82 0.19
CA PHE A 165 1.29 -4.05 -1.25
C PHE A 165 -0.13 -4.45 -1.63
N LYS A 166 -0.92 -3.47 -2.10
CA LYS A 166 -2.32 -3.64 -2.44
C LYS A 166 -2.67 -2.92 -3.73
N ALA A 167 -3.57 -3.50 -4.50
CA ALA A 167 -4.12 -2.85 -5.69
C ALA A 167 -5.64 -2.78 -5.62
N PHE A 168 -6.20 -1.68 -6.11
CA PHE A 168 -7.65 -1.48 -6.16
C PHE A 168 -8.04 -0.54 -7.30
N ARG A 169 -9.33 -0.51 -7.62
CA ARG A 169 -9.90 0.45 -8.58
C ARG A 169 -10.59 1.56 -7.82
N ILE A 170 -10.31 2.81 -8.20
CA ILE A 170 -10.92 3.99 -7.56
C ILE A 170 -12.44 3.98 -7.72
N ASP A 171 -12.93 3.68 -8.93
CA ASP A 171 -14.37 3.66 -9.26
C ASP A 171 -15.16 2.63 -8.44
N SER A 172 -14.54 1.53 -8.04
CA SER A 172 -15.21 0.51 -7.21
C SER A 172 -15.55 1.04 -5.80
N PHE A 173 -14.80 2.02 -5.28
CA PHE A 173 -15.02 2.59 -3.95
C PHE A 173 -15.99 3.80 -3.96
N GLY A 174 -16.36 4.32 -5.14
CA GLY A 174 -17.25 5.47 -5.26
C GLY A 174 -16.75 6.71 -4.52
N GLU A 175 -17.68 7.47 -3.92
CA GLU A 175 -17.34 8.70 -3.19
C GLU A 175 -16.84 8.46 -1.75
N HIS A 176 -16.77 7.20 -1.30
CA HIS A 176 -16.32 6.89 0.05
C HIS A 176 -14.83 7.20 0.19
N ARG A 177 -14.55 8.17 1.05
CA ARG A 177 -13.19 8.58 1.38
C ARG A 177 -12.74 7.89 2.65
N HIS A 178 -11.49 7.47 2.66
CA HIS A 178 -10.86 6.98 3.89
C HIS A 178 -10.68 8.14 4.86
N GLU A 179 -11.03 7.93 6.13
CA GLU A 179 -10.91 8.93 7.20
C GLU A 179 -9.62 8.74 8.00
N GLU A 180 -9.07 7.52 8.01
CA GLU A 180 -7.88 7.20 8.78
C GLU A 180 -6.59 7.64 8.09
N ASP A 181 -5.88 8.54 8.75
CA ASP A 181 -4.61 9.08 8.27
C ASP A 181 -3.42 8.15 8.54
N GLY A 182 -3.53 7.25 9.53
CA GLY A 182 -2.43 6.44 10.04
C GLY A 182 -2.28 5.06 9.38
N PHE A 183 -1.62 4.15 10.09
CA PHE A 183 -1.42 2.76 9.65
C PHE A 183 -2.70 1.92 9.66
N VAL A 184 -3.77 2.39 10.30
CA VAL A 184 -5.06 1.69 10.33
C VAL A 184 -5.83 1.88 9.04
N PHE A 185 -5.41 2.78 8.16
CA PHE A 185 -5.89 2.93 6.79
C PHE A 185 -6.00 1.58 6.06
N ASP A 186 -5.01 0.71 6.22
CA ASP A 186 -5.03 -0.63 5.60
C ASP A 186 -6.24 -1.47 6.02
N VAL A 187 -6.70 -1.32 7.27
CA VAL A 187 -7.90 -1.99 7.79
C VAL A 187 -9.16 -1.31 7.29
N GLU A 188 -9.18 0.01 7.28
CA GLU A 188 -10.31 0.80 6.80
C GLU A 188 -10.61 0.51 5.33
N LEU A 189 -9.59 0.42 4.48
CA LEU A 189 -9.73 0.06 3.07
C LEU A 189 -10.45 -1.30 2.90
N ILE A 190 -10.06 -2.30 3.69
CA ILE A 190 -10.68 -3.63 3.66
C ILE A 190 -12.11 -3.57 4.18
N LEU A 191 -12.36 -2.80 5.23
CA LEU A 191 -13.70 -2.63 5.79
C LEU A 191 -14.64 -1.95 4.81
N LEU A 192 -14.21 -0.87 4.16
CA LEU A 192 -14.97 -0.19 3.12
C LEU A 192 -15.30 -1.12 1.95
N ALA A 193 -14.32 -1.89 1.46
CA ALA A 193 -14.56 -2.88 0.42
C ALA A 193 -15.62 -3.91 0.86
N LYS A 194 -15.55 -4.39 2.12
CA LYS A 194 -16.56 -5.30 2.67
C LYS A 194 -17.95 -4.69 2.76
N LEU A 195 -18.08 -3.46 3.28
CA LEU A 195 -19.36 -2.77 3.43
C LEU A 195 -20.03 -2.52 2.08
N GLN A 196 -19.25 -2.25 1.06
CA GLN A 196 -19.72 -2.06 -0.32
C GLN A 196 -19.90 -3.38 -1.09
N LYS A 197 -19.63 -4.54 -0.43
CA LYS A 197 -19.73 -5.88 -1.04
C LYS A 197 -18.81 -6.05 -2.25
N LEU A 198 -17.66 -5.37 -2.27
CA LEU A 198 -16.66 -5.51 -3.30
C LEU A 198 -15.93 -6.85 -3.20
N GLU A 199 -15.43 -7.33 -4.32
CA GLU A 199 -14.61 -8.54 -4.35
C GLU A 199 -13.23 -8.26 -3.77
N ILE A 200 -12.84 -9.01 -2.72
CA ILE A 200 -11.53 -8.91 -2.05
C ILE A 200 -10.77 -10.21 -2.26
N LEU A 201 -9.56 -10.13 -2.80
CA LEU A 201 -8.70 -11.28 -3.06
C LEU A 201 -7.34 -11.13 -2.38
N GLU A 202 -6.91 -12.12 -1.59
CA GLU A 202 -5.55 -12.23 -1.09
C GLU A 202 -4.66 -13.04 -2.04
N ILE A 203 -3.51 -12.48 -2.41
CA ILE A 203 -2.51 -13.12 -3.27
C ILE A 203 -1.24 -13.41 -2.45
N PRO A 204 -0.68 -14.63 -2.50
CA PRO A 204 0.55 -14.94 -1.80
C PRO A 204 1.72 -14.18 -2.42
N VAL A 205 2.45 -13.43 -1.61
CA VAL A 205 3.63 -12.68 -2.05
C VAL A 205 4.90 -13.13 -1.35
N LYS A 206 6.02 -12.88 -2.01
CA LYS A 206 7.35 -12.96 -1.41
C LYS A 206 7.63 -11.62 -0.72
N TYR A 207 7.77 -11.66 0.60
CA TYR A 207 8.12 -10.52 1.44
C TYR A 207 9.51 -10.71 1.99
N THR A 208 10.38 -9.72 1.85
CA THR A 208 11.72 -9.70 2.42
C THR A 208 11.83 -8.52 3.36
N HIS A 209 11.97 -8.81 4.67
CA HIS A 209 12.07 -7.75 5.67
C HIS A 209 13.31 -6.89 5.46
N GLN A 210 13.13 -5.57 5.49
CA GLN A 210 14.20 -4.58 5.45
C GLN A 210 14.51 -4.10 6.88
N ASP A 211 15.77 -4.11 7.29
CA ASP A 211 16.19 -3.78 8.66
C ASP A 211 16.00 -2.29 9.04
N ARG A 212 15.80 -1.42 8.06
CA ARG A 212 15.63 0.04 8.23
C ARG A 212 14.16 0.48 8.40
N SER A 213 13.35 -0.28 9.12
CA SER A 213 11.95 0.12 9.36
C SER A 213 11.86 1.29 10.33
N THR A 214 11.21 2.38 9.92
CA THR A 214 10.93 3.57 10.76
C THR A 214 9.79 3.34 11.76
N VAL A 215 9.12 2.19 11.71
CA VAL A 215 7.94 1.86 12.54
C VAL A 215 8.37 1.38 13.93
N SER A 216 7.98 2.13 14.98
CA SER A 216 8.14 1.71 16.39
C SER A 216 7.06 0.71 16.78
N ILE A 217 7.43 -0.57 16.98
CA ILE A 217 6.49 -1.66 17.28
C ILE A 217 5.54 -1.30 18.42
N PHE A 218 6.04 -0.73 19.52
CA PHE A 218 5.21 -0.47 20.71
C PHE A 218 4.33 0.78 20.56
N LYS A 219 4.92 1.93 20.20
CA LYS A 219 4.18 3.20 20.10
C LYS A 219 3.13 3.16 18.98
N ASP A 220 3.47 2.55 17.86
CA ASP A 220 2.55 2.51 16.72
C ASP A 220 1.45 1.46 16.93
N SER A 221 1.72 0.35 17.65
CA SER A 221 0.67 -0.62 18.01
C SER A 221 -0.43 0.00 18.88
N ILE A 222 -0.10 0.85 19.84
CA ILE A 222 -1.11 1.56 20.67
C ILE A 222 -1.96 2.48 19.79
N LYS A 223 -1.35 3.27 18.92
CA LYS A 223 -2.07 4.15 17.99
C LYS A 223 -2.99 3.35 17.06
N MET A 224 -2.51 2.20 16.60
CA MET A 224 -3.29 1.31 15.74
C MET A 224 -4.51 0.75 16.46
N VAL A 225 -4.37 0.33 17.72
CA VAL A 225 -5.53 -0.13 18.53
C VAL A 225 -6.55 0.99 18.72
N ILE A 226 -6.11 2.21 19.05
CA ILE A 226 -7.00 3.38 19.18
C ILE A 226 -7.70 3.66 17.84
N GLY A 227 -6.97 3.63 16.73
CA GLY A 227 -7.54 3.81 15.39
C GLY A 227 -8.61 2.77 15.05
N ILE A 228 -8.37 1.48 15.40
CA ILE A 228 -9.38 0.42 15.20
C ILE A 228 -10.68 0.75 15.96
N PHE A 229 -10.61 1.17 17.21
CA PHE A 229 -11.80 1.54 17.97
C PHE A 229 -12.51 2.76 17.38
N ARG A 230 -11.77 3.72 16.81
CA ARG A 230 -12.34 4.86 16.09
C ARG A 230 -13.11 4.39 14.86
N ILE A 231 -12.50 3.57 14.01
CA ILE A 231 -13.17 2.96 12.85
C ILE A 231 -14.41 2.18 13.29
N PHE A 232 -14.28 1.36 14.32
CA PHE A 232 -15.40 0.57 14.84
C PHE A 232 -16.58 1.45 15.25
N LYS A 233 -16.30 2.58 15.92
CA LYS A 233 -17.34 3.55 16.32
C LYS A 233 -17.97 4.20 15.07
N ASN A 234 -17.17 4.67 14.13
CA ASN A 234 -17.65 5.40 12.96
C ASN A 234 -18.52 4.50 12.06
N TYR A 235 -18.09 3.27 11.81
CA TYR A 235 -18.79 2.37 10.87
C TYR A 235 -19.86 1.46 11.53
N LYS A 236 -19.96 1.39 12.84
CA LYS A 236 -21.04 0.65 13.53
C LYS A 236 -22.24 1.53 13.85
N LEU A 237 -22.07 2.85 13.84
CA LEU A 237 -23.13 3.82 14.09
C LEU A 237 -23.77 4.35 12.79
N SER A 238 -23.31 3.89 11.64
CA SER A 238 -23.90 4.10 10.31
C SER A 238 -24.66 2.87 9.87
#